data_cb363a74954c0ce5fc2ab179370b1803
#
_entry.id   cb363a74954c0ce5fc2ab179370b1803
#
_cell.length_a   1.000
_cell.length_b   1.000
_cell.length_c   1.000
_cell.angle_alpha   90.00
_cell.angle_beta   90.00
_cell.angle_gamma   90.00
#
_symmetry.space_group_name_H-M   'P 1'
#
loop_
_entity.id
_entity.type
_entity.pdbx_description
1 polymer ?
#
loop_
_entity_poly.entity_id
_entity_poly.type
_entity_poly.pdbx_seq_one_letter_code
_entity_poly.pdbx_strand_id
1 'polypeptide(L)'
;MQFKEGSGWRACYDETTGIYTAERKGCGYHDLYEITEEIFKGLVDGMSDEDTYKLITEGRHLYMDVNDRCGPPYTVVFDDDYEKLCPWANVKSSGRVWSDELTDAAVEIFESEKNNREQRRKKRVKRESNKDSEGESQ
;
A
#
# COMPACT_ATOMS: atom_id res chain seq x y z
N MET A 1 7.54 -5.04 -20.54
CA MET A 1 6.95 -5.03 -19.18
C MET A 1 6.33 -6.37 -18.87
N GLN A 2 6.60 -6.89 -17.69
CA GLN A 2 5.99 -8.13 -17.18
C GLN A 2 4.96 -7.80 -16.11
N PHE A 3 3.76 -8.30 -16.26
CA PHE A 3 2.65 -8.00 -15.34
C PHE A 3 2.20 -9.24 -14.57
N LYS A 4 1.81 -8.99 -13.34
CA LYS A 4 1.06 -9.93 -12.50
C LYS A 4 -0.19 -9.19 -12.00
N GLU A 5 -1.29 -9.90 -11.87
CA GLU A 5 -2.51 -9.29 -11.35
C GLU A 5 -3.31 -10.27 -10.52
N GLY A 6 -4.10 -9.71 -9.63
CA GLY A 6 -5.03 -10.44 -8.79
C GLY A 6 -6.20 -9.53 -8.43
N SER A 7 -6.99 -9.94 -7.45
CA SER A 7 -8.14 -9.17 -7.03
C SER A 7 -7.70 -7.87 -6.34
N GLY A 8 -7.98 -6.73 -6.99
CA GLY A 8 -7.69 -5.41 -6.45
C GLY A 8 -6.24 -4.99 -6.49
N TRP A 9 -5.38 -5.70 -7.22
CA TRP A 9 -3.97 -5.33 -7.37
C TRP A 9 -3.41 -5.73 -8.72
N ARG A 10 -2.37 -5.02 -9.12
CA ARG A 10 -1.60 -5.32 -10.33
C ARG A 10 -0.15 -4.90 -10.09
N ALA A 11 0.79 -5.74 -10.48
CA ALA A 11 2.22 -5.47 -10.34
C ALA A 11 2.91 -5.55 -11.69
N CYS A 12 3.98 -4.78 -11.82
CA CYS A 12 4.73 -4.65 -13.08
C CYS A 12 6.22 -4.68 -12.82
N TYR A 13 6.93 -5.43 -13.66
CA TYR A 13 8.38 -5.33 -13.79
C TYR A 13 8.72 -4.67 -15.12
N ASP A 14 9.37 -3.52 -15.06
CA ASP A 14 9.86 -2.83 -16.25
C ASP A 14 11.30 -3.27 -16.54
N GLU A 15 11.48 -4.04 -17.58
CA GLU A 15 12.77 -4.59 -17.98
C GLU A 15 13.76 -3.51 -18.42
N THR A 16 13.25 -2.39 -18.94
CA THR A 16 14.07 -1.26 -19.43
C THR A 16 14.74 -0.53 -18.28
N THR A 17 14.02 -0.32 -17.19
CA THR A 17 14.51 0.42 -16.02
C THR A 17 14.96 -0.48 -14.88
N GLY A 18 14.55 -1.74 -14.88
CA GLY A 18 14.78 -2.67 -13.78
C GLY A 18 13.96 -2.38 -12.53
N ILE A 19 12.91 -1.60 -12.66
CA ILE A 19 12.07 -1.16 -11.54
C ILE A 19 10.81 -2.00 -11.46
N TYR A 20 10.47 -2.39 -10.24
CA TYR A 20 9.23 -3.10 -9.91
C TYR A 20 8.25 -2.12 -9.29
N THR A 21 7.01 -2.15 -9.75
CA THR A 21 5.94 -1.28 -9.25
C THR A 21 4.66 -2.09 -9.05
N ALA A 22 3.76 -1.56 -8.23
CA ALA A 22 2.47 -2.18 -7.99
C ALA A 22 1.40 -1.13 -7.77
N GLU A 23 0.17 -1.45 -8.18
CA GLU A 23 -1.01 -0.66 -7.83
C GLU A 23 -1.96 -1.49 -6.98
N ARG A 24 -2.65 -0.81 -6.09
CA ARG A 24 -3.81 -1.33 -5.38
C ARG A 24 -4.99 -0.45 -5.75
N LYS A 25 -6.06 -1.06 -6.20
CA LYS A 25 -7.25 -0.35 -6.64
C LYS A 25 -8.48 -1.04 -6.07
N GLY A 26 -9.32 -0.27 -5.44
CA GLY A 26 -10.55 -0.77 -4.85
C GLY A 26 -11.63 0.30 -4.86
N CYS A 27 -12.72 0.04 -4.13
CA CYS A 27 -13.81 0.97 -4.01
C CYS A 27 -13.36 2.18 -3.18
N GLY A 28 -13.15 3.32 -3.85
CA GLY A 28 -12.79 4.56 -3.19
C GLY A 28 -11.30 4.82 -3.01
N TYR A 29 -10.41 3.96 -3.51
CA TYR A 29 -8.97 4.22 -3.40
C TYR A 29 -8.19 3.69 -4.61
N HIS A 30 -7.05 4.32 -4.86
CA HIS A 30 -6.06 3.87 -5.84
C HIS A 30 -4.67 4.25 -5.34
N ASP A 31 -3.84 3.27 -5.04
CA ASP A 31 -2.48 3.45 -4.51
C ASP A 31 -1.43 2.93 -5.47
N LEU A 32 -0.31 3.64 -5.58
CA LEU A 32 0.86 3.20 -6.34
C LEU A 32 2.06 3.06 -5.42
N TYR A 33 2.83 1.98 -5.63
CA TYR A 33 4.03 1.66 -4.86
C TYR A 33 5.18 1.28 -5.77
N GLU A 34 6.39 1.65 -5.38
CA GLU A 34 7.60 0.99 -5.86
C GLU A 34 7.87 -0.18 -4.93
N ILE A 35 8.02 -1.36 -5.49
CA ILE A 35 8.22 -2.60 -4.72
C ILE A 35 9.58 -3.21 -5.05
N THR A 36 9.98 -4.19 -4.27
CA THR A 36 11.22 -4.93 -4.51
C THR A 36 10.94 -6.16 -5.38
N GLU A 37 11.99 -6.75 -5.91
CA GLU A 37 11.90 -8.02 -6.61
C GLU A 37 11.27 -9.11 -5.74
N GLU A 38 11.64 -9.14 -4.46
CA GLU A 38 11.11 -10.10 -3.50
C GLU A 38 9.62 -9.96 -3.30
N ILE A 39 9.13 -8.71 -3.18
CA ILE A 39 7.70 -8.43 -3.10
C ILE A 39 7.00 -8.91 -4.38
N PHE A 40 7.55 -8.56 -5.53
CA PHE A 40 6.99 -8.95 -6.83
C PHE A 40 6.87 -10.47 -6.96
N LYS A 41 7.90 -11.20 -6.56
CA LYS A 41 7.90 -12.67 -6.57
C LYS A 41 6.91 -13.27 -5.57
N GLY A 42 6.73 -12.61 -4.44
CA GLY A 42 5.80 -13.03 -3.40
C GLY A 42 4.33 -12.81 -3.73
N LEU A 43 4.03 -11.88 -4.64
CA LEU A 43 2.66 -11.61 -5.07
C LEU A 43 2.18 -12.72 -6.00
N VAL A 44 1.10 -13.41 -5.60
CA VAL A 44 0.51 -14.50 -6.39
C VAL A 44 -1.00 -14.32 -6.44
N ASP A 45 -1.61 -14.79 -7.54
CA ASP A 45 -3.05 -14.79 -7.68
C ASP A 45 -3.69 -15.72 -6.64
N GLY A 46 -4.80 -15.29 -6.07
CA GLY A 46 -5.49 -16.04 -5.03
C GLY A 46 -5.05 -15.73 -3.60
N MET A 47 -4.08 -14.83 -3.41
CA MET A 47 -3.75 -14.33 -2.08
C MET A 47 -4.95 -13.60 -1.46
N SER A 48 -5.07 -13.65 -0.14
CA SER A 48 -6.05 -12.83 0.57
C SER A 48 -5.75 -11.34 0.39
N ASP A 49 -6.78 -10.51 0.48
CA ASP A 49 -6.62 -9.05 0.39
C ASP A 49 -5.69 -8.54 1.50
N GLU A 50 -5.76 -9.14 2.69
CA GLU A 50 -4.91 -8.78 3.82
C GLU A 50 -3.43 -9.07 3.55
N ASP A 51 -3.12 -10.26 3.03
CA ASP A 51 -1.74 -10.64 2.74
C ASP A 51 -1.16 -9.82 1.60
N THR A 52 -1.95 -9.57 0.56
CA THR A 52 -1.58 -8.71 -0.55
C THR A 52 -1.27 -7.28 -0.07
N TYR A 53 -2.14 -6.74 0.78
CA TYR A 53 -1.96 -5.41 1.37
C TYR A 53 -0.65 -5.32 2.16
N LYS A 54 -0.40 -6.29 3.04
CA LYS A 54 0.82 -6.33 3.85
C LYS A 54 2.07 -6.36 3.00
N LEU A 55 2.05 -7.14 1.94
CA LEU A 55 3.21 -7.32 1.07
C LEU A 55 3.49 -6.06 0.23
N ILE A 56 2.47 -5.51 -0.42
CA ILE A 56 2.63 -4.33 -1.27
C ILE A 56 3.02 -3.10 -0.43
N THR A 57 2.45 -2.95 0.76
CA THR A 57 2.72 -1.78 1.62
C THR A 57 4.09 -1.82 2.29
N GLU A 58 4.85 -2.90 2.16
CA GLU A 58 6.27 -2.91 2.51
C GLU A 58 7.11 -2.10 1.52
N GLY A 59 6.58 -1.84 0.33
CA GLY A 59 7.22 -1.01 -0.67
C GLY A 59 7.15 0.48 -0.35
N ARG A 60 7.70 1.30 -1.25
CA ARG A 60 7.70 2.76 -1.13
C ARG A 60 6.44 3.33 -1.74
N HIS A 61 5.62 4.01 -0.96
CA HIS A 61 4.39 4.62 -1.42
C HIS A 61 4.69 5.80 -2.35
N LEU A 62 4.13 5.80 -3.56
CA LEU A 62 4.36 6.83 -4.56
C LEU A 62 3.17 7.78 -4.70
N TYR A 63 1.97 7.25 -4.60
CA TYR A 63 0.75 7.98 -4.93
C TYR A 63 -0.44 7.33 -4.24
N MET A 64 -1.37 8.16 -3.78
CA MET A 64 -2.62 7.72 -3.19
C MET A 64 -3.74 8.63 -3.65
N ASP A 65 -4.81 8.05 -4.19
CA ASP A 65 -6.04 8.75 -4.52
C ASP A 65 -7.18 8.17 -3.70
N VAL A 66 -7.87 9.01 -2.95
CA VAL A 66 -8.98 8.60 -2.09
C VAL A 66 -10.24 9.33 -2.52
N ASN A 67 -11.25 8.55 -2.84
CA ASN A 67 -12.56 9.04 -3.24
C ASN A 67 -13.63 8.19 -2.53
N ASP A 68 -13.60 8.22 -1.22
CA ASP A 68 -14.61 7.54 -0.42
C ASP A 68 -15.79 8.46 -0.11
N ARG A 69 -16.87 7.86 0.40
CA ARG A 69 -18.11 8.60 0.70
C ARG A 69 -18.04 9.44 1.98
N CYS A 70 -16.96 9.32 2.72
CA CYS A 70 -16.82 9.92 4.05
C CYS A 70 -16.22 11.33 4.02
N GLY A 71 -15.86 11.84 2.83
CA GLY A 71 -15.29 13.17 2.72
C GLY A 71 -15.05 13.58 1.26
N PRO A 72 -14.52 14.79 1.03
CA PRO A 72 -14.17 15.20 -0.32
C PRO A 72 -13.02 14.34 -0.87
N PRO A 73 -13.03 14.03 -2.17
CA PRO A 73 -11.93 13.27 -2.78
C PRO A 73 -10.62 14.03 -2.68
N TYR A 74 -9.53 13.32 -2.42
CA TYR A 74 -8.20 13.92 -2.34
C TYR A 74 -7.13 13.02 -2.95
N THR A 75 -6.04 13.64 -3.38
CA THR A 75 -4.89 12.97 -3.96
C THR A 75 -3.64 13.37 -3.17
N VAL A 76 -2.83 12.41 -2.79
CA VAL A 76 -1.53 12.64 -2.14
C VAL A 76 -0.44 12.08 -3.04
N VAL A 77 0.51 12.93 -3.41
CA VAL A 77 1.68 12.54 -4.20
C VAL A 77 2.88 12.51 -3.27
N PHE A 78 3.41 11.32 -3.01
CA PHE A 78 4.59 11.13 -2.17
C PHE A 78 5.88 11.25 -2.98
N ASP A 79 5.82 10.95 -4.28
CA ASP A 79 6.94 11.05 -5.21
C ASP A 79 6.43 11.58 -6.55
N ASP A 80 6.96 12.72 -6.97
CA ASP A 80 6.57 13.39 -8.22
C ASP A 80 6.86 12.55 -9.48
N ASP A 81 7.76 11.58 -9.37
CA ASP A 81 8.12 10.69 -10.48
C ASP A 81 7.16 9.51 -10.65
N TYR A 82 6.05 9.47 -9.92
CA TYR A 82 5.11 8.34 -9.97
C TYR A 82 4.62 8.03 -11.40
N GLU A 83 4.44 9.05 -12.24
CA GLU A 83 4.02 8.86 -13.63
C GLU A 83 5.09 8.18 -14.47
N LYS A 84 6.36 8.48 -14.21
CA LYS A 84 7.50 7.86 -14.90
C LYS A 84 7.71 6.42 -14.43
N LEU A 85 7.49 6.17 -13.13
CA LEU A 85 7.67 4.85 -12.52
C LEU A 85 6.51 3.91 -12.85
N CYS A 86 5.30 4.46 -12.97
CA CYS A 86 4.09 3.67 -13.24
C CYS A 86 3.34 4.20 -14.47
N PRO A 87 3.96 4.26 -15.67
CA PRO A 87 3.27 4.76 -16.87
C PRO A 87 2.11 3.87 -17.30
N TRP A 88 2.10 2.62 -16.85
CA TRP A 88 1.08 1.63 -17.15
C TRP A 88 -0.17 1.79 -16.28
N ALA A 89 -0.06 2.50 -15.16
CA ALA A 89 -1.18 2.70 -14.24
C ALA A 89 -2.02 3.89 -14.72
N ASN A 90 -3.29 3.65 -15.00
CA ASN A 90 -4.22 4.68 -15.44
C ASN A 90 -4.69 5.48 -14.23
N VAL A 91 -3.87 6.47 -13.83
CA VAL A 91 -4.16 7.30 -12.68
C VAL A 91 -5.10 8.43 -13.12
N LYS A 92 -6.34 8.36 -12.67
CA LYS A 92 -7.27 9.48 -12.79
C LYS A 92 -7.24 10.24 -11.48
N SER A 93 -6.40 11.27 -11.41
CA SER A 93 -6.42 12.14 -10.24
C SER A 93 -7.83 12.75 -10.12
N SER A 94 -8.29 12.92 -8.89
CA SER A 94 -9.57 13.57 -8.61
C SER A 94 -9.59 15.05 -9.01
N GLY A 95 -8.49 15.56 -9.57
CA GLY A 95 -8.32 16.94 -9.97
C GLY A 95 -8.09 17.90 -8.81
N ARG A 96 -8.03 17.42 -7.59
CA ARG A 96 -7.70 18.22 -6.41
C ARG A 96 -6.30 17.86 -5.94
N VAL A 97 -5.36 18.75 -6.29
CA VAL A 97 -4.05 18.74 -5.65
C VAL A 97 -4.20 19.57 -4.37
N TRP A 98 -4.00 18.92 -3.24
CA TRP A 98 -4.06 19.59 -1.95
C TRP A 98 -2.87 20.52 -1.79
N SER A 99 -3.04 21.60 -0.99
CA SER A 99 -1.91 22.42 -0.58
C SER A 99 -0.89 21.56 0.19
N ASP A 100 0.36 21.96 0.21
CA ASP A 100 1.43 21.25 0.92
C ASP A 100 1.05 20.93 2.37
N GLU A 101 0.39 21.88 3.04
CA GLU A 101 -0.07 21.75 4.41
C GLU A 101 -1.09 20.60 4.58
N LEU A 102 -2.02 20.48 3.64
CA LEU A 102 -3.01 19.39 3.66
C LEU A 102 -2.40 18.06 3.28
N THR A 103 -1.41 18.07 2.40
CA THR A 103 -0.65 16.88 2.02
C THR A 103 0.13 16.35 3.23
N ASP A 104 0.78 17.22 3.99
CA ASP A 104 1.50 16.85 5.20
C ASP A 104 0.56 16.26 6.25
N ALA A 105 -0.63 16.83 6.44
CA ALA A 105 -1.63 16.30 7.34
C ALA A 105 -2.11 14.90 6.91
N ALA A 106 -2.31 14.69 5.61
CA ALA A 106 -2.70 13.39 5.08
C ALA A 106 -1.60 12.35 5.28
N VAL A 107 -0.34 12.72 5.11
CA VAL A 107 0.82 11.87 5.36
C VAL A 107 0.90 11.49 6.83
N GLU A 108 0.69 12.45 7.75
CA GLU A 108 0.68 12.19 9.19
C GLU A 108 -0.40 11.17 9.56
N ILE A 109 -1.60 11.32 9.01
CA ILE A 109 -2.71 10.38 9.26
C ILE A 109 -2.34 8.99 8.76
N PHE A 110 -1.76 8.89 7.57
CA PHE A 110 -1.33 7.62 6.99
C PHE A 110 -0.26 6.94 7.86
N GLU A 111 0.75 7.68 8.27
CA GLU A 111 1.83 7.16 9.13
C GLU A 111 1.29 6.74 10.51
N SER A 112 0.38 7.53 11.08
CA SER A 112 -0.26 7.21 12.34
C SER A 112 -1.06 5.91 12.25
N GLU A 113 -1.81 5.70 11.18
CA GLU A 113 -2.55 4.46 10.95
C GLU A 113 -1.61 3.27 10.81
N LYS A 114 -0.51 3.44 10.08
CA LYS A 114 0.52 2.41 9.90
C LYS A 114 1.13 2.02 11.24
N ASN A 115 1.50 3.00 12.07
CA ASN A 115 2.04 2.77 13.41
C ASN A 115 1.03 2.07 14.31
N ASN A 116 -0.23 2.47 14.26
CA ASN A 116 -1.29 1.83 15.04
C ASN A 116 -1.48 0.36 14.66
N ARG A 117 -1.39 0.03 13.38
CA ARG A 117 -1.47 -1.35 12.90
C ARG A 117 -0.29 -2.18 13.39
N GLU A 118 0.92 -1.62 13.35
CA GLU A 118 2.12 -2.29 13.86
C GLU A 118 2.02 -2.55 15.36
N GLN A 119 1.52 -1.59 16.13
CA GLN A 119 1.31 -1.74 17.57
C GLN A 119 0.27 -2.81 17.88
N ARG A 120 -0.83 -2.84 17.13
CA ARG A 120 -1.87 -3.87 17.27
C ARG A 120 -1.30 -5.26 16.98
N ARG A 121 -0.47 -5.39 15.96
CA ARG A 121 0.20 -6.64 15.62
C ARG A 121 1.13 -7.09 16.74
N LYS A 122 1.94 -6.19 17.30
CA LYS A 122 2.84 -6.47 18.42
C LYS A 122 2.08 -6.91 19.66
N LYS A 123 0.98 -6.25 19.99
CA LYS A 123 0.12 -6.61 21.12
C LYS A 123 -0.49 -8.00 20.94
N ARG A 124 -0.93 -8.33 19.73
CA ARG A 124 -1.49 -9.65 19.42
C ARG A 124 -0.44 -10.75 19.60
N VAL A 125 0.76 -10.56 19.09
CA VAL A 125 1.88 -11.49 19.24
C VAL A 125 2.23 -11.67 20.72
N LYS A 126 2.27 -10.59 21.51
CA LYS A 126 2.54 -10.62 22.93
C LYS A 126 1.46 -11.38 23.71
N ARG A 127 0.16 -11.21 23.35
CA ARG A 127 -0.95 -11.96 23.96
C ARG A 127 -0.84 -13.46 23.68
N GLU A 128 -0.53 -13.85 22.46
CA GLU A 128 -0.35 -15.24 22.08
C GLU A 128 0.83 -15.86 22.83
N SER A 129 1.94 -15.15 22.97
CA SER A 129 3.11 -15.58 23.73
C SER A 129 2.78 -15.78 25.22
N ASN A 130 2.07 -14.86 25.85
CA ASN A 130 1.64 -14.97 27.26
C ASN A 130 0.65 -16.13 27.46
N LYS A 131 -0.23 -16.36 26.51
CA LYS A 131 -1.21 -17.44 26.55
C LYS A 131 -0.52 -18.83 26.49
N ASP A 132 0.47 -18.98 25.63
CA ASP A 132 1.27 -20.21 25.53
C ASP A 132 2.07 -20.43 26.82
N SER A 133 2.63 -19.38 27.40
CA SER A 133 3.38 -19.43 28.65
C SER A 133 2.51 -19.85 29.83
N GLU A 134 1.26 -19.37 29.94
CA GLU A 134 0.28 -19.77 30.93
C GLU A 134 -0.15 -21.22 30.74
N GLY A 135 -0.26 -21.69 29.50
CA GLY A 135 -0.56 -23.07 29.17
C GLY A 135 0.51 -24.04 29.64
N GLU A 136 1.78 -23.65 29.54
CA GLU A 136 2.91 -24.47 29.98
C GLU A 136 3.02 -24.57 31.53
N SER A 137 2.52 -23.57 32.26
CA SER A 137 2.61 -23.55 33.73
C SER A 137 1.56 -24.40 34.43
N GLN A 138 0.66 -25.00 33.70
CA GLN A 138 -0.35 -25.93 34.21
C GLN A 138 0.06 -27.38 34.00
#